data_88ea82542945620b91d590b635c17e3b
#
_entry.id   88ea82542945620b91d590b635c17e3b
#
_cell.length_a   1.000
_cell.length_b   1.000
_cell.length_c   1.000
_cell.angle_alpha   90.00
_cell.angle_beta   90.00
_cell.angle_gamma   90.00
#
_symmetry.space_group_name_H-M   'P 1'
#
loop_
_entity.id
_entity.type
_entity.pdbx_description
1 polymer ?
#
loop_
_entity_poly.entity_id
_entity_poly.type
_entity_poly.pdbx_seq_one_letter_code
_entity_poly.pdbx_strand_id
1 'polypeptide(L)'
;MGRPVSAPIRLYMSMSLDGFIAGPDDRTGQELGRDGGRLFNWLDDRLSPGPNGQVYGEAMATGAVISGRRTFELAGRWQGDHHDGVPIFVLTHHADDGDVPPGSAQFVTDVRECARLARAAAGDRAVMVHGAGAAQALLRAGLLDEMEIHLVPVLLGGGRPLFGELGSGHTELDLVRQLQGRDVTHLRYRIRHASGAR
;
A
#
# COMPACT_ATOMS: atom_id res chain seq x y z
N MET A 1 -20.65 -15.19 -20.62
CA MET A 1 -19.22 -15.23 -20.26
C MET A 1 -18.94 -14.02 -19.36
N GLY A 2 -18.69 -14.25 -18.06
CA GLY A 2 -18.32 -13.18 -17.13
C GLY A 2 -17.00 -12.55 -17.59
N ARG A 3 -16.91 -11.21 -17.54
CA ARG A 3 -15.62 -10.53 -17.74
C ARG A 3 -14.60 -11.13 -16.75
N PRO A 4 -13.37 -11.40 -17.19
CA PRO A 4 -12.36 -11.81 -16.25
C PRO A 4 -12.27 -10.74 -15.15
N VAL A 5 -12.41 -11.18 -13.90
CA VAL A 5 -12.23 -10.30 -12.74
C VAL A 5 -10.75 -9.91 -12.78
N SER A 6 -10.48 -8.64 -13.08
CA SER A 6 -9.10 -8.16 -13.06
C SER A 6 -8.57 -8.23 -11.64
N ALA A 7 -7.28 -8.53 -11.49
CA ALA A 7 -6.60 -8.56 -10.20
C ALA A 7 -6.91 -7.28 -9.37
N PRO A 8 -7.43 -7.39 -8.15
CA PRO A 8 -7.74 -6.21 -7.35
C PRO A 8 -6.44 -5.50 -6.93
N ILE A 9 -6.44 -4.18 -7.02
CA ILE A 9 -5.38 -3.34 -6.48
C ILE A 9 -5.75 -2.98 -5.05
N ARG A 10 -4.95 -3.43 -4.08
CA ARG A 10 -5.24 -3.30 -2.65
C ARG A 10 -4.10 -2.60 -1.92
N LEU A 11 -4.44 -1.54 -1.21
CA LEU A 11 -3.53 -0.90 -0.26
C LEU A 11 -3.34 -1.81 0.97
N TYR A 12 -2.10 -1.99 1.40
CA TYR A 12 -1.73 -2.59 2.68
C TYR A 12 -0.90 -1.57 3.46
N MET A 13 -1.47 -1.03 4.56
CA MET A 13 -0.79 0.02 5.29
C MET A 13 -1.11 0.03 6.78
N SER A 14 -0.06 0.04 7.61
CA SER A 14 -0.20 0.34 9.02
C SER A 14 -0.43 1.84 9.22
N MET A 15 -1.37 2.19 10.10
CA MET A 15 -1.77 3.57 10.33
C MET A 15 -2.08 3.78 11.82
N SER A 16 -1.63 4.90 12.37
CA SER A 16 -2.05 5.35 13.70
C SER A 16 -3.52 5.77 13.73
N LEU A 17 -4.12 5.84 14.91
CA LEU A 17 -5.51 6.26 15.05
C LEU A 17 -5.75 7.70 14.53
N ASP A 18 -4.73 8.55 14.58
CA ASP A 18 -4.75 9.92 14.04
C ASP A 18 -4.29 10.02 12.57
N GLY A 19 -4.18 8.87 11.86
CA GLY A 19 -4.07 8.84 10.40
C GLY A 19 -2.67 8.87 9.81
N PHE A 20 -1.62 8.71 10.61
CA PHE A 20 -0.23 8.74 10.14
C PHE A 20 0.32 7.33 9.86
N ILE A 21 1.17 7.21 8.82
CA ILE A 21 1.87 5.98 8.42
C ILE A 21 3.37 6.01 8.75
N ALA A 22 3.87 7.13 9.20
CA ALA A 22 5.19 7.33 9.76
C ALA A 22 5.11 8.52 10.72
N GLY A 23 5.98 8.55 11.72
CA GLY A 23 6.13 9.68 12.62
C GLY A 23 6.81 10.88 11.93
N PRO A 24 6.99 11.99 12.67
CA PRO A 24 7.70 13.16 12.15
C PRO A 24 9.14 12.83 11.76
N ASP A 25 9.68 13.61 10.82
CA ASP A 25 11.08 13.56 10.41
C ASP A 25 11.49 12.22 9.74
N ASP A 26 10.58 11.57 9.00
CA ASP A 26 10.88 10.38 8.22
C ASP A 26 11.91 10.72 7.11
N ARG A 27 13.08 10.08 7.14
CA ARG A 27 14.20 10.27 6.22
C ARG A 27 15.10 9.04 6.21
N THR A 28 16.06 9.00 5.30
CA THR A 28 17.12 7.98 5.31
C THR A 28 17.84 7.93 6.67
N GLY A 29 17.92 6.73 7.24
CA GLY A 29 18.44 6.48 8.60
C GLY A 29 17.40 6.68 9.72
N GLN A 30 16.17 7.09 9.37
CA GLN A 30 15.03 7.21 10.26
C GLN A 30 13.73 7.02 9.43
N GLU A 31 13.63 5.90 8.76
CA GLU A 31 12.69 5.64 7.68
C GLU A 31 11.22 5.72 8.12
N LEU A 32 10.94 5.40 9.37
CA LEU A 32 9.60 5.44 9.97
C LEU A 32 9.34 6.74 10.76
N GLY A 33 10.30 7.68 10.77
CA GLY A 33 10.19 8.88 11.59
C GLY A 33 10.28 8.60 13.10
N ARG A 34 10.13 9.64 13.92
CA ARG A 34 10.11 9.49 15.38
C ARG A 34 8.88 8.69 15.81
N ASP A 35 9.09 7.68 16.64
CA ASP A 35 8.05 6.80 17.23
C ASP A 35 7.24 5.99 16.20
N GLY A 36 7.49 6.17 14.89
CA GLY A 36 6.77 5.48 13.82
C GLY A 36 6.97 3.96 13.81
N GLY A 37 8.05 3.46 14.41
CA GLY A 37 8.28 2.03 14.60
C GLY A 37 7.13 1.32 15.33
N ARG A 38 6.42 2.03 16.23
CA ARG A 38 5.25 1.51 16.95
C ARG A 38 4.16 0.95 16.01
N LEU A 39 4.03 1.49 14.81
CA LEU A 39 3.04 1.06 13.82
C LEU A 39 3.26 -0.38 13.33
N PHE A 40 4.42 -0.97 13.55
CA PHE A 40 4.83 -2.26 13.01
C PHE A 40 5.00 -3.35 14.06
N ASN A 41 4.75 -3.07 15.37
CA ASN A 41 4.88 -4.07 16.44
C ASN A 41 3.97 -5.30 16.23
N TRP A 42 2.84 -5.17 15.55
CA TRP A 42 1.96 -6.29 15.24
C TRP A 42 2.62 -7.33 14.32
N LEU A 43 3.67 -6.95 13.57
CA LEU A 43 4.44 -7.87 12.74
C LEU A 43 5.28 -8.85 13.53
N ASP A 44 5.46 -8.66 14.84
CA ASP A 44 6.13 -9.65 15.70
C ASP A 44 5.38 -10.99 15.70
N ASP A 45 4.06 -10.95 15.49
CA ASP A 45 3.20 -12.14 15.39
C ASP A 45 2.89 -12.57 13.95
N ARG A 46 3.57 -12.01 12.95
CA ARG A 46 3.27 -12.24 11.52
C ARG A 46 3.35 -13.69 11.07
N LEU A 47 4.07 -14.53 11.78
CA LEU A 47 4.20 -15.97 11.49
C LEU A 47 3.39 -16.84 12.47
N SER A 48 2.70 -16.22 13.43
CA SER A 48 1.88 -16.93 14.41
C SER A 48 0.48 -17.22 13.87
N PRO A 49 -0.18 -18.29 14.33
CA PRO A 49 -1.59 -18.49 14.05
C PRO A 49 -2.44 -17.33 14.57
N GLY A 50 -3.42 -16.88 13.76
CA GLY A 50 -4.34 -15.82 14.15
C GLY A 50 -4.39 -14.65 13.16
N PRO A 51 -5.10 -13.57 13.52
CA PRO A 51 -5.36 -12.45 12.60
C PRO A 51 -4.12 -11.80 12.00
N ASN A 52 -3.06 -11.57 12.79
CA ASN A 52 -1.83 -10.95 12.31
C ASN A 52 -1.12 -11.83 11.26
N GLY A 53 -0.99 -13.13 11.54
CA GLY A 53 -0.39 -14.08 10.59
C GLY A 53 -1.23 -14.27 9.35
N GLN A 54 -2.57 -14.33 9.49
CA GLN A 54 -3.48 -14.43 8.36
C GLN A 54 -3.31 -13.24 7.40
N VAL A 55 -3.37 -12.01 7.92
CA VAL A 55 -3.27 -10.80 7.10
C VAL A 55 -1.89 -10.68 6.47
N TYR A 56 -0.82 -11.02 7.20
CA TYR A 56 0.52 -11.05 6.66
C TYR A 56 0.66 -12.08 5.52
N GLY A 57 0.15 -13.29 5.69
CA GLY A 57 0.16 -14.32 4.66
C GLY A 57 -0.60 -13.90 3.39
N GLU A 58 -1.77 -13.25 3.54
CA GLU A 58 -2.52 -12.69 2.41
C GLU A 58 -1.73 -11.60 1.67
N ALA A 59 -1.00 -10.77 2.40
CA ALA A 59 -0.14 -9.75 1.82
C ALA A 59 1.00 -10.38 1.01
N MET A 60 1.67 -11.39 1.55
CA MET A 60 2.76 -12.11 0.87
C MET A 60 2.28 -13.00 -0.30
N ALA A 61 0.99 -13.27 -0.41
CA ALA A 61 0.41 -14.00 -1.54
C ALA A 61 0.08 -13.11 -2.75
N THR A 62 0.35 -11.82 -2.69
CA THR A 62 0.11 -10.89 -3.81
C THR A 62 1.06 -11.16 -4.98
N GLY A 63 0.66 -10.76 -6.20
CA GLY A 63 1.38 -11.11 -7.43
C GLY A 63 2.21 -9.98 -8.03
N ALA A 64 2.08 -8.77 -7.50
CA ALA A 64 2.87 -7.61 -7.89
C ALA A 64 2.76 -6.54 -6.79
N VAL A 65 3.70 -5.63 -6.78
CA VAL A 65 3.74 -4.50 -5.83
C VAL A 65 3.72 -3.18 -6.61
N ILE A 66 2.90 -2.23 -6.17
CA ILE A 66 2.99 -0.82 -6.54
C ILE A 66 3.48 -0.04 -5.33
N SER A 67 4.49 0.80 -5.51
CA SER A 67 4.98 1.68 -4.45
C SER A 67 5.17 3.11 -4.95
N GLY A 68 5.00 4.10 -4.07
CA GLY A 68 5.48 5.44 -4.35
C GLY A 68 7.02 5.51 -4.22
N ARG A 69 7.67 6.40 -4.99
CA ARG A 69 9.13 6.55 -5.01
C ARG A 69 9.71 6.71 -3.60
N ARG A 70 9.15 7.62 -2.79
CA ARG A 70 9.64 7.84 -1.43
C ARG A 70 9.62 6.58 -0.56
N THR A 71 8.49 5.84 -0.58
CA THR A 71 8.37 4.60 0.20
C THR A 71 9.39 3.57 -0.26
N PHE A 72 9.57 3.43 -1.57
CA PHE A 72 10.56 2.54 -2.15
C PHE A 72 11.99 2.87 -1.68
N GLU A 73 12.37 4.17 -1.73
CA GLU A 73 13.70 4.62 -1.28
C GLU A 73 13.90 4.39 0.22
N LEU A 74 12.93 4.79 1.06
CA LEU A 74 13.02 4.62 2.51
C LEU A 74 13.00 3.14 2.94
N ALA A 75 12.37 2.26 2.16
CA ALA A 75 12.43 0.82 2.37
C ALA A 75 13.75 0.18 1.87
N GLY A 76 14.78 0.97 1.58
CA GLY A 76 16.06 0.48 1.05
C GLY A 76 15.91 -0.19 -0.32
N ARG A 77 14.90 0.27 -1.11
CA ARG A 77 14.53 -0.31 -2.42
C ARG A 77 14.22 -1.81 -2.33
N TRP A 78 13.88 -2.32 -1.12
CA TRP A 78 13.74 -3.74 -0.79
C TRP A 78 14.88 -4.62 -1.33
N GLN A 79 16.05 -4.03 -1.57
CA GLN A 79 17.21 -4.68 -2.19
C GLN A 79 16.87 -5.37 -3.53
N GLY A 80 15.81 -4.90 -4.21
CA GLY A 80 15.35 -5.43 -5.50
C GLY A 80 14.30 -6.52 -5.42
N ASP A 81 13.93 -6.98 -4.23
CA ASP A 81 12.89 -8.00 -4.04
C ASP A 81 12.02 -7.66 -2.82
N HIS A 82 10.75 -7.40 -3.03
CA HIS A 82 9.80 -7.19 -1.93
C HIS A 82 9.42 -8.52 -1.27
N HIS A 83 9.06 -9.52 -2.06
CA HIS A 83 8.78 -10.90 -1.67
C HIS A 83 8.71 -11.79 -2.92
N ASP A 84 9.22 -12.99 -2.83
CA ASP A 84 9.09 -14.07 -3.83
C ASP A 84 9.38 -13.65 -5.28
N GLY A 85 10.22 -12.63 -5.51
CA GLY A 85 10.59 -12.15 -6.84
C GLY A 85 9.46 -11.48 -7.62
N VAL A 86 8.33 -11.11 -6.99
CA VAL A 86 7.22 -10.45 -7.69
C VAL A 86 7.65 -9.08 -8.23
N PRO A 87 7.14 -8.67 -9.42
CA PRO A 87 7.47 -7.37 -9.99
C PRO A 87 7.06 -6.20 -9.10
N ILE A 88 7.94 -5.19 -9.03
CA ILE A 88 7.74 -3.96 -8.28
C ILE A 88 7.60 -2.79 -9.26
N PHE A 89 6.48 -2.09 -9.23
CA PHE A 89 6.20 -0.92 -10.05
C PHE A 89 6.29 0.33 -9.16
N VAL A 90 7.30 1.15 -9.38
CA VAL A 90 7.54 2.36 -8.58
C VAL A 90 6.94 3.55 -9.29
N LEU A 91 5.81 4.05 -8.80
CA LEU A 91 5.18 5.25 -9.32
C LEU A 91 5.99 6.48 -8.92
N THR A 92 6.45 7.22 -9.92
CA THR A 92 7.33 8.39 -9.74
C THR A 92 7.01 9.47 -10.77
N HIS A 93 7.34 10.72 -10.46
CA HIS A 93 7.26 11.82 -11.44
C HIS A 93 8.51 11.93 -12.31
N HIS A 94 9.60 11.26 -11.94
CA HIS A 94 10.91 11.33 -12.61
C HIS A 94 11.44 9.91 -12.82
N ALA A 95 11.32 9.40 -14.04
CA ALA A 95 11.87 8.09 -14.43
C ALA A 95 13.22 8.19 -15.16
N ASP A 96 13.56 9.38 -15.65
CA ASP A 96 14.66 9.59 -16.59
C ASP A 96 15.92 10.25 -15.95
N ASP A 97 16.08 10.17 -14.64
CA ASP A 97 17.21 10.74 -13.92
C ASP A 97 18.48 9.85 -13.94
N GLY A 98 18.50 8.83 -14.80
CA GLY A 98 19.61 7.88 -14.93
C GLY A 98 19.69 6.84 -13.82
N ASP A 99 18.76 6.87 -12.88
CA ASP A 99 18.67 5.89 -11.81
C ASP A 99 17.94 4.62 -12.29
N VAL A 100 18.62 3.49 -12.18
CA VAL A 100 18.04 2.18 -12.52
C VAL A 100 17.69 1.46 -11.22
N PRO A 101 16.41 1.12 -10.98
CA PRO A 101 16.04 0.41 -9.78
C PRO A 101 16.58 -1.04 -9.82
N PRO A 102 16.93 -1.61 -8.65
CA PRO A 102 17.47 -2.96 -8.57
C PRO A 102 16.40 -4.04 -8.78
N GLY A 103 16.83 -5.22 -9.18
CA GLY A 103 16.03 -6.47 -9.18
C GLY A 103 14.82 -6.43 -10.09
N SER A 104 13.65 -6.75 -9.55
CA SER A 104 12.37 -6.80 -10.27
C SER A 104 11.65 -5.44 -10.36
N ALA A 105 12.26 -4.37 -9.85
CA ALA A 105 11.67 -3.05 -9.81
C ALA A 105 11.80 -2.30 -11.16
N GLN A 106 10.77 -1.49 -11.48
CA GLN A 106 10.79 -0.58 -12.60
C GLN A 106 10.06 0.73 -12.25
N PHE A 107 10.57 1.86 -12.75
CA PHE A 107 9.94 3.16 -12.59
C PHE A 107 8.86 3.37 -13.64
N VAL A 108 7.70 3.91 -13.21
CA VAL A 108 6.56 4.20 -14.08
C VAL A 108 6.03 5.60 -13.72
N THR A 109 5.82 6.45 -14.71
CA THR A 109 5.38 7.84 -14.49
C THR A 109 3.88 8.04 -14.61
N ASP A 110 3.19 7.19 -15.35
CA ASP A 110 1.74 7.26 -15.51
C ASP A 110 1.02 6.26 -14.60
N VAL A 111 0.07 6.75 -13.80
CA VAL A 111 -0.65 5.93 -12.82
C VAL A 111 -1.52 4.85 -13.45
N ARG A 112 -2.10 5.11 -14.63
CA ARG A 112 -2.95 4.14 -15.33
C ARG A 112 -2.11 3.02 -15.94
N GLU A 113 -0.97 3.39 -16.52
CA GLU A 113 -0.01 2.42 -17.04
C GLU A 113 0.60 1.58 -15.90
N CYS A 114 0.95 2.19 -14.78
CA CYS A 114 1.42 1.50 -13.58
C CYS A 114 0.40 0.45 -13.12
N ALA A 115 -0.86 0.82 -12.99
CA ALA A 115 -1.92 -0.10 -12.60
C ALA A 115 -2.13 -1.22 -13.64
N ARG A 116 -2.07 -0.91 -14.93
CA ARG A 116 -2.19 -1.88 -16.02
C ARG A 116 -1.07 -2.92 -16.00
N LEU A 117 0.17 -2.46 -15.88
CA LEU A 117 1.36 -3.33 -15.81
C LEU A 117 1.31 -4.22 -14.57
N ALA A 118 0.99 -3.66 -13.41
CA ALA A 118 0.91 -4.41 -12.16
C ALA A 118 -0.18 -5.49 -12.20
N ARG A 119 -1.37 -5.18 -12.72
CA ARG A 119 -2.44 -6.17 -12.89
C ARG A 119 -2.05 -7.27 -13.87
N ALA A 120 -1.40 -6.91 -14.99
CA ALA A 120 -0.93 -7.91 -15.96
C ALA A 120 0.12 -8.86 -15.35
N ALA A 121 1.03 -8.33 -14.54
CA ALA A 121 2.05 -9.12 -13.85
C ALA A 121 1.47 -9.98 -12.72
N ALA A 122 0.47 -9.48 -12.00
CA ALA A 122 -0.15 -10.21 -10.89
C ALA A 122 -1.00 -11.39 -11.33
N GLY A 123 -1.50 -11.41 -12.57
CA GLY A 123 -2.41 -12.43 -13.07
C GLY A 123 -3.76 -12.40 -12.37
N ASP A 124 -4.10 -13.46 -11.66
CA ASP A 124 -5.33 -13.59 -10.84
C ASP A 124 -5.12 -13.20 -9.37
N ARG A 125 -3.87 -12.98 -8.95
CA ARG A 125 -3.52 -12.54 -7.60
C ARG A 125 -3.72 -11.04 -7.43
N ALA A 126 -3.94 -10.59 -6.19
CA ALA A 126 -4.03 -9.16 -5.90
C ALA A 126 -2.70 -8.43 -6.17
N VAL A 127 -2.80 -7.14 -6.49
CA VAL A 127 -1.68 -6.20 -6.51
C VAL A 127 -1.61 -5.50 -5.16
N MET A 128 -0.46 -5.56 -4.50
CA MET A 128 -0.20 -4.84 -3.26
C MET A 128 0.17 -3.38 -3.55
N VAL A 129 -0.29 -2.45 -2.73
CA VAL A 129 0.12 -1.04 -2.80
C VAL A 129 0.73 -0.62 -1.47
N HIS A 130 1.88 0.06 -1.52
CA HIS A 130 2.53 0.68 -0.38
C HIS A 130 2.75 2.18 -0.56
N GLY A 131 2.56 2.90 0.54
CA GLY A 131 2.86 4.32 0.65
C GLY A 131 1.70 5.24 0.27
N ALA A 132 1.66 6.39 0.95
CA ALA A 132 0.58 7.37 0.80
C ALA A 132 0.48 7.93 -0.63
N GLY A 133 1.62 8.28 -1.24
CA GLY A 133 1.62 8.89 -2.58
C GLY A 133 1.02 8.00 -3.65
N ALA A 134 1.41 6.72 -3.70
CA ALA A 134 0.86 5.75 -4.65
C ALA A 134 -0.62 5.48 -4.37
N ALA A 135 -1.00 5.28 -3.08
CA ALA A 135 -2.38 5.05 -2.69
C ALA A 135 -3.30 6.21 -3.10
N GLN A 136 -2.90 7.44 -2.82
CA GLN A 136 -3.66 8.64 -3.17
C GLN A 136 -3.75 8.84 -4.70
N ALA A 137 -2.68 8.58 -5.45
CA ALA A 137 -2.69 8.68 -6.90
C ALA A 137 -3.66 7.67 -7.53
N LEU A 138 -3.62 6.42 -7.07
CA LEU A 138 -4.52 5.36 -7.53
C LEU A 138 -5.97 5.65 -7.13
N LEU A 139 -6.21 6.16 -5.91
CA LEU A 139 -7.55 6.53 -5.45
C LEU A 139 -8.15 7.66 -6.29
N ARG A 140 -7.39 8.75 -6.54
CA ARG A 140 -7.83 9.86 -7.42
C ARG A 140 -8.09 9.41 -8.86
N ALA A 141 -7.34 8.43 -9.34
CA ALA A 141 -7.53 7.87 -10.69
C ALA A 141 -8.68 6.85 -10.78
N GLY A 142 -9.33 6.49 -9.66
CA GLY A 142 -10.39 5.47 -9.59
C GLY A 142 -9.86 4.06 -9.86
N LEU A 143 -8.62 3.78 -9.50
CA LEU A 143 -7.91 2.52 -9.79
C LEU A 143 -7.62 1.67 -8.55
N LEU A 144 -7.77 2.23 -7.35
CA LEU A 144 -7.64 1.49 -6.09
C LEU A 144 -8.98 0.78 -5.81
N ASP A 145 -8.96 -0.53 -5.69
CA ASP A 145 -10.17 -1.33 -5.49
C ASP A 145 -10.47 -1.56 -4.02
N GLU A 146 -9.44 -1.80 -3.21
CA GLU A 146 -9.58 -2.13 -1.80
C GLU A 146 -8.47 -1.50 -0.94
N MET A 147 -8.75 -1.36 0.34
CA MET A 147 -7.78 -0.95 1.35
C MET A 147 -7.78 -1.96 2.50
N GLU A 148 -6.61 -2.46 2.88
CA GLU A 148 -6.36 -3.17 4.13
C GLU A 148 -5.59 -2.23 5.04
N ILE A 149 -6.28 -1.66 6.02
CA ILE A 149 -5.70 -0.74 7.00
C ILE A 149 -5.43 -1.50 8.29
N HIS A 150 -4.17 -1.51 8.71
CA HIS A 150 -3.76 -2.03 10.01
C HIS A 150 -3.78 -0.89 11.00
N LEU A 151 -4.95 -0.66 11.61
CA LEU A 151 -5.18 0.44 12.55
C LEU A 151 -4.55 0.12 13.89
N VAL A 152 -3.48 0.83 14.21
CA VAL A 152 -2.73 0.67 15.45
C VAL A 152 -3.25 1.63 16.51
N PRO A 153 -3.52 1.18 17.75
CA PRO A 153 -4.07 2.02 18.83
C PRO A 153 -2.98 2.93 19.43
N VAL A 154 -2.54 3.91 18.63
CA VAL A 154 -1.57 4.94 19.02
C VAL A 154 -1.92 6.25 18.33
N LEU A 155 -1.63 7.35 19.01
CA LEU A 155 -1.63 8.70 18.44
C LEU A 155 -0.18 9.13 18.28
N LEU A 156 0.25 9.43 17.04
CA LEU A 156 1.61 9.91 16.78
C LEU A 156 1.71 11.44 16.92
N GLY A 157 0.60 12.15 16.86
CA GLY A 157 0.53 13.61 17.01
C GLY A 157 1.11 14.39 15.83
N GLY A 158 1.62 13.70 14.81
CA GLY A 158 2.19 14.29 13.60
C GLY A 158 2.94 13.25 12.77
N GLY A 159 3.40 13.66 11.60
CA GLY A 159 4.14 12.77 10.69
C GLY A 159 3.57 12.76 9.29
N ARG A 160 3.68 11.62 8.61
CA ARG A 160 3.20 11.43 7.24
C ARG A 160 1.78 10.90 7.24
N PRO A 161 0.78 11.69 6.83
CA PRO A 161 -0.60 11.21 6.75
C PRO A 161 -0.77 10.21 5.60
N LEU A 162 -1.60 9.18 5.81
CA LEU A 162 -1.98 8.25 4.74
C LEU A 162 -2.86 8.95 3.71
N PHE A 163 -3.84 9.71 4.20
CA PHE A 163 -4.76 10.47 3.36
C PHE A 163 -4.48 11.96 3.52
N GLY A 164 -4.17 12.61 2.41
CA GLY A 164 -4.05 14.05 2.32
C GLY A 164 -5.27 14.63 1.60
N GLU A 165 -5.07 15.68 0.82
CA GLU A 165 -6.11 16.23 -0.04
C GLU A 165 -6.43 15.26 -1.18
N LEU A 166 -7.58 14.60 -1.10
CA LEU A 166 -8.04 13.62 -2.09
C LEU A 166 -8.87 14.25 -3.22
N GLY A 167 -9.02 15.57 -3.22
CA GLY A 167 -9.86 16.30 -4.17
C GLY A 167 -11.18 16.73 -3.55
N SER A 168 -12.10 17.26 -4.36
CA SER A 168 -13.43 17.67 -3.93
C SER A 168 -14.38 16.48 -3.90
N GLY A 169 -14.96 16.23 -2.75
CA GLY A 169 -15.94 15.17 -2.55
C GLY A 169 -15.46 14.08 -1.56
N HIS A 170 -16.36 13.19 -1.23
CA HIS A 170 -16.07 12.04 -0.37
C HIS A 170 -16.01 10.75 -1.20
N THR A 171 -15.32 9.76 -0.69
CA THR A 171 -15.26 8.41 -1.25
C THR A 171 -15.97 7.46 -0.28
N GLU A 172 -17.02 6.82 -0.74
CA GLU A 172 -17.74 5.81 0.04
C GLU A 172 -16.95 4.51 0.10
N LEU A 173 -16.99 3.88 1.26
CA LEU A 173 -16.30 2.61 1.54
C LEU A 173 -17.27 1.59 2.09
N ASP A 174 -17.18 0.35 1.64
CA ASP A 174 -17.86 -0.79 2.24
C ASP A 174 -16.87 -1.54 3.14
N LEU A 175 -17.21 -1.69 4.42
CA LEU A 175 -16.43 -2.55 5.31
C LEU A 175 -16.63 -4.02 4.89
N VAL A 176 -15.56 -4.66 4.43
CA VAL A 176 -15.57 -6.05 3.98
C VAL A 176 -15.22 -7.00 5.12
N ARG A 177 -14.24 -6.60 5.95
CA ARG A 177 -13.72 -7.44 7.04
C ARG A 177 -13.13 -6.60 8.15
N GLN A 178 -13.30 -7.07 9.38
CA GLN A 178 -12.61 -6.60 10.56
C GLN A 178 -12.03 -7.81 11.30
N LEU A 179 -10.74 -7.74 11.64
CA LEU A 179 -10.05 -8.74 12.45
C LEU A 179 -9.29 -8.05 13.57
N GLN A 180 -9.51 -8.52 14.80
CA GLN A 180 -8.79 -8.01 15.96
C GLN A 180 -7.53 -8.83 16.16
N GLY A 181 -6.38 -8.24 15.88
CA GLY A 181 -5.05 -8.77 16.20
C GLY A 181 -4.51 -8.25 17.55
N ARG A 182 -3.34 -8.75 17.95
CA ARG A 182 -2.60 -8.14 19.05
C ARG A 182 -2.02 -6.80 18.59
N ASP A 183 -2.27 -5.74 19.33
CA ASP A 183 -1.81 -4.37 19.06
C ASP A 183 -2.32 -3.73 17.78
N VAL A 184 -3.36 -4.27 17.13
CA VAL A 184 -3.86 -3.79 15.85
C VAL A 184 -5.28 -4.25 15.58
N THR A 185 -6.05 -3.45 14.86
CA THR A 185 -7.29 -3.87 14.21
C THR A 185 -7.09 -3.83 12.70
N HIS A 186 -7.22 -4.95 12.02
CA HIS A 186 -7.15 -5.01 10.56
C HIS A 186 -8.54 -4.75 9.99
N LEU A 187 -8.63 -3.74 9.13
CA LEU A 187 -9.87 -3.27 8.51
C LEU A 187 -9.73 -3.35 7.00
N ARG A 188 -10.52 -4.21 6.37
CA ARG A 188 -10.60 -4.25 4.90
C ARG A 188 -11.82 -3.52 4.42
N TYR A 189 -11.59 -2.57 3.53
CA TYR A 189 -12.63 -1.80 2.85
C TYR A 189 -12.58 -2.02 1.35
N ARG A 190 -13.76 -2.05 0.72
CA ARG A 190 -13.92 -1.91 -0.73
C ARG A 190 -14.27 -0.48 -1.04
N ILE A 191 -13.66 0.07 -2.10
CA ILE A 191 -13.92 1.42 -2.56
C ILE A 191 -15.13 1.38 -3.49
N ARG A 192 -16.15 2.22 -3.21
CA ARG A 192 -17.27 2.43 -4.11
C ARG A 192 -16.86 3.40 -5.21
N HIS A 193 -16.63 2.89 -6.39
CA HIS A 193 -16.45 3.74 -7.56
C HIS A 193 -17.81 4.31 -8.00
N ALA A 194 -17.87 5.61 -8.28
CA ALA A 194 -19.09 6.22 -8.83
C ALA A 194 -19.48 5.50 -10.14
N SER A 195 -20.75 5.11 -10.24
CA SER A 195 -21.28 4.45 -11.44
C SER A 195 -21.23 5.43 -12.61
N GLY A 196 -20.16 5.39 -13.41
CA GLY A 196 -20.00 6.30 -14.57
C GLY A 196 -18.56 6.68 -14.92
N ALA A 197 -17.56 6.40 -14.08
CA ALA A 197 -16.15 6.63 -14.41
C ALA A 197 -15.49 5.33 -14.88
N ARG A 198 -15.78 4.93 -16.12
CA ARG A 198 -15.09 3.84 -16.83
C ARG A 198 -14.55 4.34 -18.15
#